data_ac6880ea2192cf8ef45d31099f2b90af
#
_entry.id   ac6880ea2192cf8ef45d31099f2b90af
#
_cell.length_a   1.000
_cell.length_b   1.000
_cell.length_c   1.000
_cell.angle_alpha   90.00
_cell.angle_beta   90.00
_cell.angle_gamma   90.00
#
_symmetry.space_group_name_H-M   'P 1'
#
loop_
_entity.id
_entity.type
_entity.pdbx_description
1 polymer ?
#
loop_
_entity_poly.entity_id
_entity_poly.type
_entity_poly.pdbx_seq_one_letter_code
_entity_poly.pdbx_strand_id
1 'polypeptide(L)'
;MEPFNDSSLAPAVRGFLHRPENSNGDGLVLTHGAGSNCNSPLLIAAAETFAEAGLTVLRCDLPYRQVRSYGPPRPGDAEHDREGLKNAVGEMKKLVSGRTFLGGHSYGGRQATMLCADQPGLVDGLLLLSYPLHPPRKPTQLRTQHLAKLQTSALFVQGTRDPFGSIEEMGAAIKLIPAKVELLPVEGAGHDLGFKGKAKREELPAAISAAFQNFFG
;
A
#
# COMPACT_ATOMS: atom_id res chain seq x y z
N MET A 1 6.96 -7.69 -16.50
CA MET A 1 6.30 -8.33 -15.34
C MET A 1 6.57 -9.83 -15.36
N GLU A 2 7.01 -10.41 -14.23
CA GLU A 2 7.31 -11.84 -14.08
C GLU A 2 6.69 -12.38 -12.77
N PRO A 3 6.26 -13.66 -12.71
CA PRO A 3 5.82 -14.28 -11.46
C PRO A 3 6.94 -14.28 -10.42
N PHE A 4 6.60 -13.98 -9.17
CA PHE A 4 7.50 -14.04 -8.02
C PHE A 4 6.97 -15.01 -6.98
N ASN A 5 7.80 -15.94 -6.54
CA ASN A 5 7.45 -16.89 -5.49
C ASN A 5 8.69 -17.30 -4.69
N ASP A 6 8.73 -16.91 -3.42
CA ASP A 6 9.68 -17.45 -2.45
C ASP A 6 8.93 -18.24 -1.39
N SER A 7 8.99 -19.55 -1.50
CA SER A 7 8.40 -20.50 -0.57
C SER A 7 9.36 -20.98 0.53
N SER A 8 10.60 -20.50 0.55
CA SER A 8 11.56 -20.79 1.63
C SER A 8 11.21 -20.03 2.91
N LEU A 9 10.42 -18.96 2.79
CA LEU A 9 9.93 -18.13 3.89
C LEU A 9 8.57 -18.62 4.43
N ALA A 10 8.33 -18.38 5.70
CA ALA A 10 7.05 -18.62 6.36
C ALA A 10 6.57 -17.34 7.07
N PRO A 11 5.57 -16.63 6.52
CA PRO A 11 4.79 -16.91 5.30
C PRO A 11 5.59 -16.72 4.00
N ALA A 12 5.22 -17.50 2.97
CA ALA A 12 5.78 -17.35 1.64
C ALA A 12 5.46 -15.97 1.03
N VAL A 13 6.33 -15.50 0.15
CA VAL A 13 6.09 -14.29 -0.65
C VAL A 13 5.67 -14.70 -2.05
N ARG A 14 4.45 -14.37 -2.47
CA ARG A 14 3.90 -14.71 -3.78
C ARG A 14 3.27 -13.49 -4.44
N GLY A 15 3.56 -13.32 -5.73
CA GLY A 15 3.01 -12.21 -6.48
C GLY A 15 3.65 -12.04 -7.85
N PHE A 16 3.88 -10.79 -8.24
CA PHE A 16 4.47 -10.43 -9.53
C PHE A 16 5.49 -9.33 -9.35
N LEU A 17 6.67 -9.52 -9.94
CA LEU A 17 7.75 -8.55 -9.96
C LEU A 17 7.71 -7.77 -11.28
N HIS A 18 7.80 -6.46 -11.19
CA HIS A 18 7.95 -5.53 -12.29
C HIS A 18 9.36 -4.94 -12.21
N ARG A 19 10.16 -5.17 -13.24
CA ARG A 19 11.50 -4.57 -13.35
C ARG A 19 11.45 -3.37 -14.28
N PRO A 20 12.03 -2.24 -13.89
CA PRO A 20 12.18 -1.10 -14.78
C PRO A 20 13.21 -1.40 -15.88
N GLU A 21 13.06 -0.76 -17.04
CA GLU A 21 14.11 -0.78 -18.08
C GLU A 21 15.37 -0.03 -17.59
N ASN A 22 15.17 1.10 -16.94
CA ASN A 22 16.23 1.93 -16.35
C ASN A 22 15.98 2.06 -14.85
N SER A 23 16.66 1.26 -14.04
CA SER A 23 16.48 1.26 -12.59
C SER A 23 17.12 2.48 -11.94
N ASN A 24 16.37 3.13 -11.04
CA ASN A 24 16.91 4.16 -10.14
C ASN A 24 17.48 3.59 -8.83
N GLY A 25 17.45 2.27 -8.68
CA GLY A 25 17.94 1.55 -7.50
C GLY A 25 16.89 1.35 -6.40
N ASP A 26 15.75 2.04 -6.43
CA ASP A 26 14.69 1.96 -5.41
C ASP A 26 13.71 0.81 -5.67
N GLY A 27 13.06 0.34 -4.60
CA GLY A 27 12.05 -0.72 -4.65
C GLY A 27 10.76 -0.37 -3.94
N LEU A 28 9.63 -0.87 -4.45
CA LEU A 28 8.31 -0.70 -3.87
C LEU A 28 7.57 -2.03 -3.75
N VAL A 29 7.20 -2.40 -2.53
CA VAL A 29 6.29 -3.52 -2.28
C VAL A 29 4.86 -2.99 -2.22
N LEU A 30 3.95 -3.55 -3.01
CA LEU A 30 2.52 -3.20 -3.04
C LEU A 30 1.64 -4.39 -2.66
N THR A 31 0.64 -4.16 -1.81
CA THR A 31 -0.34 -5.19 -1.45
C THR A 31 -1.78 -4.69 -1.51
N HIS A 32 -2.71 -5.62 -1.45
CA HIS A 32 -4.13 -5.44 -1.78
C HIS A 32 -5.04 -5.20 -0.58
N GLY A 33 -6.28 -4.77 -0.85
CA GLY A 33 -7.35 -4.64 0.13
C GLY A 33 -8.01 -5.97 0.52
N ALA A 34 -8.84 -5.95 1.57
CA ALA A 34 -9.46 -7.12 2.19
C ALA A 34 -10.27 -8.02 1.23
N GLY A 35 -10.91 -7.45 0.22
CA GLY A 35 -11.73 -8.19 -0.76
C GLY A 35 -11.03 -8.47 -2.09
N SER A 36 -9.70 -8.25 -2.17
CA SER A 36 -8.93 -8.26 -3.42
C SER A 36 -7.74 -9.21 -3.36
N ASN A 37 -6.87 -9.12 -4.35
CA ASN A 37 -5.58 -9.82 -4.47
C ASN A 37 -4.56 -8.94 -5.21
N CYS A 38 -3.34 -9.41 -5.39
CA CYS A 38 -2.27 -8.68 -6.07
C CYS A 38 -2.55 -8.39 -7.56
N ASN A 39 -3.58 -9.00 -8.17
CA ASN A 39 -4.01 -8.75 -9.55
C ASN A 39 -5.14 -7.71 -9.66
N SER A 40 -5.38 -6.90 -8.62
CA SER A 40 -6.35 -5.81 -8.74
C SER A 40 -5.90 -4.79 -9.80
N PRO A 41 -6.83 -4.24 -10.61
CA PRO A 41 -6.49 -3.28 -11.67
C PRO A 41 -5.71 -2.05 -11.15
N LEU A 42 -6.06 -1.54 -9.96
CA LEU A 42 -5.34 -0.43 -9.33
C LEU A 42 -3.86 -0.78 -9.07
N LEU A 43 -3.58 -1.96 -8.50
CA LEU A 43 -2.21 -2.36 -8.19
C LEU A 43 -1.41 -2.68 -9.45
N ILE A 44 -2.05 -3.25 -10.49
CA ILE A 44 -1.39 -3.49 -11.77
C ILE A 44 -0.96 -2.15 -12.38
N ALA A 45 -1.90 -1.22 -12.53
CA ALA A 45 -1.62 0.09 -13.13
C ALA A 45 -0.58 0.89 -12.33
N ALA A 46 -0.68 0.88 -10.99
CA ALA A 46 0.34 1.53 -10.15
C ALA A 46 1.72 0.88 -10.35
N ALA A 47 1.81 -0.45 -10.33
CA ALA A 47 3.09 -1.15 -10.44
C ALA A 47 3.75 -0.93 -11.81
N GLU A 48 2.96 -0.90 -12.89
CA GLU A 48 3.45 -0.58 -14.24
C GLU A 48 4.02 0.84 -14.29
N THR A 49 3.24 1.83 -13.81
CA THR A 49 3.67 3.23 -13.81
C THR A 49 4.92 3.46 -12.92
N PHE A 50 4.99 2.87 -11.75
CA PHE A 50 6.19 2.98 -10.90
C PHE A 50 7.40 2.28 -11.51
N ALA A 51 7.22 1.16 -12.23
CA ALA A 51 8.30 0.51 -12.95
C ALA A 51 8.78 1.37 -14.13
N GLU A 52 7.88 1.99 -14.88
CA GLU A 52 8.23 2.98 -15.93
C GLU A 52 9.00 4.18 -15.35
N ALA A 53 8.70 4.56 -14.09
CA ALA A 53 9.40 5.62 -13.35
C ALA A 53 10.74 5.17 -12.72
N GLY A 54 11.20 3.93 -12.97
CA GLY A 54 12.51 3.43 -12.57
C GLY A 54 12.54 2.60 -11.29
N LEU A 55 11.42 2.34 -10.61
CA LEU A 55 11.39 1.51 -9.41
C LEU A 55 11.23 0.02 -9.75
N THR A 56 11.89 -0.85 -8.99
CA THR A 56 11.52 -2.26 -8.98
C THR A 56 10.27 -2.44 -8.11
N VAL A 57 9.19 -3.04 -8.65
CA VAL A 57 7.91 -3.15 -7.91
C VAL A 57 7.50 -4.61 -7.74
N LEU A 58 7.24 -5.01 -6.50
CA LEU A 58 6.68 -6.32 -6.15
C LEU A 58 5.22 -6.15 -5.70
N ARG A 59 4.27 -6.62 -6.51
CA ARG A 59 2.88 -6.79 -6.07
C ARG A 59 2.70 -8.15 -5.44
N CYS A 60 2.32 -8.23 -4.16
CA CYS A 60 2.22 -9.50 -3.46
C CYS A 60 0.83 -9.72 -2.84
N ASP A 61 0.45 -11.01 -2.78
CA ASP A 61 -0.70 -11.46 -2.01
C ASP A 61 -0.36 -11.54 -0.53
N LEU A 62 -1.24 -10.99 0.31
CA LEU A 62 -1.19 -11.21 1.75
C LEU A 62 -1.37 -12.71 2.08
N PRO A 63 -0.74 -13.23 3.12
CA PRO A 63 -0.81 -14.64 3.50
C PRO A 63 -2.22 -15.23 3.53
N TYR A 64 -3.21 -14.48 4.08
CA TYR A 64 -4.58 -14.99 4.10
C TYR A 64 -5.14 -15.22 2.69
N ARG A 65 -4.70 -14.43 1.69
CA ARG A 65 -5.15 -14.55 0.29
C ARG A 65 -4.46 -15.71 -0.42
N GLN A 66 -3.23 -16.05 -0.05
CA GLN A 66 -2.53 -17.22 -0.57
C GLN A 66 -3.21 -18.54 -0.18
N VAL A 67 -3.90 -18.54 0.97
CA VAL A 67 -4.63 -19.73 1.48
C VAL A 67 -6.07 -19.74 0.99
N ARG A 68 -6.70 -18.57 0.78
CA ARG A 68 -8.12 -18.46 0.42
C ARG A 68 -8.29 -17.50 -0.76
N SER A 69 -8.88 -18.00 -1.84
CA SER A 69 -9.08 -17.24 -3.08
C SER A 69 -10.13 -16.13 -2.98
N TYR A 70 -11.01 -16.16 -1.96
CA TYR A 70 -12.11 -15.20 -1.78
C TYR A 70 -12.38 -14.90 -0.29
N GLY A 71 -13.19 -13.86 -0.04
CA GLY A 71 -13.58 -13.40 1.28
C GLY A 71 -12.57 -12.45 1.93
N PRO A 72 -12.96 -11.77 3.01
CA PRO A 72 -12.08 -10.90 3.79
C PRO A 72 -11.14 -11.71 4.69
N PRO A 73 -10.10 -11.07 5.27
CA PRO A 73 -9.30 -11.69 6.31
C PRO A 73 -10.16 -12.02 7.53
N ARG A 74 -9.82 -13.09 8.21
CA ARG A 74 -10.47 -13.55 9.45
C ARG A 74 -9.82 -12.87 10.67
N PRO A 75 -10.51 -12.86 11.82
CA PRO A 75 -9.83 -12.54 13.09
C PRO A 75 -8.60 -13.44 13.26
N GLY A 76 -7.45 -12.84 13.57
CA GLY A 76 -6.17 -13.55 13.69
C GLY A 76 -5.27 -13.52 12.44
N ASP A 77 -5.79 -13.31 11.24
CA ASP A 77 -4.96 -13.26 10.03
C ASP A 77 -4.00 -12.05 10.02
N ALA A 78 -4.36 -10.96 10.72
CA ALA A 78 -3.66 -9.67 10.62
C ALA A 78 -2.17 -9.73 11.04
N GLU A 79 -1.82 -10.50 12.05
CA GLU A 79 -0.42 -10.65 12.48
C GLU A 79 0.38 -11.43 11.44
N HIS A 80 -0.18 -12.51 10.95
CA HIS A 80 0.43 -13.32 9.89
C HIS A 80 0.58 -12.53 8.58
N ASP A 81 -0.40 -11.68 8.25
CA ASP A 81 -0.31 -10.78 7.09
C ASP A 81 0.82 -9.76 7.25
N ARG A 82 1.04 -9.20 8.45
CA ARG A 82 2.17 -8.31 8.69
C ARG A 82 3.52 -9.02 8.58
N GLU A 83 3.62 -10.26 9.05
CA GLU A 83 4.85 -11.05 8.87
C GLU A 83 5.11 -11.33 7.38
N GLY A 84 4.07 -11.62 6.59
CA GLY A 84 4.19 -11.74 5.13
C GLY A 84 4.65 -10.45 4.45
N LEU A 85 4.17 -9.28 4.89
CA LEU A 85 4.66 -7.99 4.40
C LEU A 85 6.13 -7.75 4.77
N LYS A 86 6.52 -8.10 5.99
CA LYS A 86 7.93 -8.00 6.42
C LYS A 86 8.83 -8.89 5.56
N ASN A 87 8.41 -10.11 5.27
CA ASN A 87 9.12 -11.02 4.36
C ASN A 87 9.23 -10.42 2.95
N ALA A 88 8.15 -9.86 2.42
CA ALA A 88 8.15 -9.22 1.10
C ALA A 88 9.11 -8.01 1.03
N VAL A 89 9.18 -7.20 2.11
CA VAL A 89 10.16 -6.12 2.23
C VAL A 89 11.58 -6.68 2.28
N GLY A 90 11.80 -7.78 3.01
CA GLY A 90 13.10 -8.45 3.06
C GLY A 90 13.56 -8.94 1.68
N GLU A 91 12.65 -9.52 0.89
CA GLU A 91 12.94 -9.92 -0.50
C GLU A 91 13.24 -8.71 -1.38
N MET A 92 12.45 -7.62 -1.26
CA MET A 92 12.73 -6.40 -2.02
C MET A 92 14.12 -5.84 -1.73
N LYS A 93 14.54 -5.80 -0.47
CA LYS A 93 15.89 -5.33 -0.06
C LYS A 93 17.03 -6.16 -0.64
N LYS A 94 16.81 -7.42 -1.05
CA LYS A 94 17.80 -8.23 -1.76
C LYS A 94 17.86 -7.91 -3.25
N LEU A 95 16.78 -7.34 -3.81
CA LEU A 95 16.65 -7.07 -5.25
C LEU A 95 17.10 -5.67 -5.64
N VAL A 96 17.16 -4.73 -4.69
CA VAL A 96 17.49 -3.32 -4.94
C VAL A 96 18.64 -2.85 -4.06
N SER A 97 19.36 -1.81 -4.52
CA SER A 97 20.49 -1.23 -3.79
C SER A 97 20.17 0.09 -3.10
N GLY A 98 19.04 0.70 -3.45
CA GLY A 98 18.56 1.97 -2.94
C GLY A 98 17.52 1.81 -1.84
N ARG A 99 16.59 2.74 -1.80
CA ARG A 99 15.51 2.80 -0.80
C ARG A 99 14.47 1.71 -1.06
N THR A 100 13.86 1.24 0.02
CA THR A 100 12.74 0.29 -0.05
C THR A 100 11.49 0.92 0.53
N PHE A 101 10.42 0.95 -0.26
CA PHE A 101 9.12 1.47 0.12
C PHE A 101 8.10 0.33 0.27
N LEU A 102 7.11 0.55 1.13
CA LEU A 102 5.99 -0.37 1.31
C LEU A 102 4.68 0.38 1.06
N GLY A 103 3.79 -0.22 0.31
CA GLY A 103 2.49 0.38 0.05
C GLY A 103 1.37 -0.63 0.05
N GLY A 104 0.15 -0.12 0.05
CA GLY A 104 -1.01 -0.98 -0.07
C GLY A 104 -2.33 -0.24 -0.18
N HIS A 105 -3.29 -0.94 -0.75
CA HIS A 105 -4.67 -0.49 -0.83
C HIS A 105 -5.44 -0.92 0.42
N SER A 106 -6.19 0.03 1.02
CA SER A 106 -7.16 -0.26 2.08
C SER A 106 -6.55 -1.08 3.25
N TYR A 107 -7.03 -2.31 3.46
CA TYR A 107 -6.55 -3.22 4.49
C TYR A 107 -5.03 -3.42 4.43
N GLY A 108 -4.47 -3.64 3.25
CA GLY A 108 -3.03 -3.82 3.08
C GLY A 108 -2.24 -2.56 3.49
N GLY A 109 -2.70 -1.38 3.12
CA GLY A 109 -2.12 -0.10 3.58
C GLY A 109 -2.17 0.05 5.10
N ARG A 110 -3.30 -0.34 5.72
CA ARG A 110 -3.40 -0.33 7.18
C ARG A 110 -2.46 -1.34 7.83
N GLN A 111 -2.30 -2.56 7.29
CA GLN A 111 -1.32 -3.52 7.82
C GLN A 111 0.12 -3.00 7.67
N ALA A 112 0.43 -2.32 6.57
CA ALA A 112 1.73 -1.68 6.36
C ALA A 112 2.01 -0.59 7.43
N THR A 113 1.04 0.28 7.74
CA THR A 113 1.22 1.30 8.79
C THR A 113 1.40 0.69 10.18
N MET A 114 0.65 -0.38 10.50
CA MET A 114 0.79 -1.09 11.78
C MET A 114 2.17 -1.75 11.90
N LEU A 115 2.62 -2.42 10.85
CA LEU A 115 3.94 -3.04 10.80
C LEU A 115 5.06 -2.01 11.00
N CYS A 116 5.00 -0.86 10.30
CA CYS A 116 6.01 0.18 10.42
C CYS A 116 5.94 0.96 11.74
N ALA A 117 4.77 1.03 12.38
CA ALA A 117 4.65 1.58 13.73
C ALA A 117 5.28 0.66 14.80
N ASP A 118 5.21 -0.66 14.59
CA ASP A 118 5.83 -1.66 15.47
C ASP A 118 7.33 -1.86 15.18
N GLN A 119 7.78 -1.59 13.94
CA GLN A 119 9.16 -1.75 13.47
C GLN A 119 9.66 -0.49 12.74
N PRO A 120 10.02 0.57 13.48
CA PRO A 120 10.60 1.79 12.91
C PRO A 120 11.86 1.49 12.09
N GLY A 121 12.00 2.13 10.91
CA GLY A 121 13.16 1.92 10.03
C GLY A 121 13.09 0.66 9.16
N LEU A 122 11.97 -0.08 9.19
CA LEU A 122 11.78 -1.23 8.31
C LEU A 122 11.84 -0.83 6.82
N VAL A 123 11.24 0.32 6.48
CA VAL A 123 11.21 0.88 5.12
C VAL A 123 11.48 2.39 5.15
N ASP A 124 11.84 2.95 4.00
CA ASP A 124 12.17 4.37 3.85
C ASP A 124 10.91 5.25 3.70
N GLY A 125 9.79 4.67 3.34
CA GLY A 125 8.52 5.38 3.22
C GLY A 125 7.33 4.49 2.89
N LEU A 126 6.13 5.06 3.04
CA LEU A 126 4.85 4.38 2.82
C LEU A 126 4.04 5.06 1.72
N LEU A 127 3.42 4.24 0.85
CA LEU A 127 2.40 4.65 -0.12
C LEU A 127 1.05 4.01 0.25
N LEU A 128 0.09 4.82 0.68
CA LEU A 128 -1.16 4.36 1.25
C LEU A 128 -2.34 4.76 0.36
N LEU A 129 -2.93 3.79 -0.32
CA LEU A 129 -4.03 3.98 -1.26
C LEU A 129 -5.36 3.67 -0.55
N SER A 130 -6.23 4.67 -0.42
CA SER A 130 -7.54 4.57 0.27
C SER A 130 -7.44 3.98 1.67
N TYR A 131 -6.77 4.70 2.57
CA TYR A 131 -6.63 4.24 3.96
C TYR A 131 -8.01 4.10 4.64
N PRO A 132 -8.34 2.92 5.24
CA PRO A 132 -9.64 2.68 5.81
C PRO A 132 -9.69 3.20 7.26
N LEU A 133 -9.85 4.52 7.42
CA LEU A 133 -9.79 5.21 8.72
C LEU A 133 -10.81 4.68 9.73
N HIS A 134 -12.01 4.35 9.26
CA HIS A 134 -13.07 3.73 10.07
C HIS A 134 -13.92 2.79 9.21
N PRO A 135 -14.74 1.89 9.79
CA PRO A 135 -15.73 1.15 9.03
C PRO A 135 -16.77 2.11 8.41
N PRO A 136 -17.35 1.82 7.24
CA PRO A 136 -18.42 2.64 6.66
C PRO A 136 -19.55 2.85 7.65
N ARG A 137 -20.07 4.08 7.72
CA ARG A 137 -21.15 4.49 8.64
C ARG A 137 -20.85 4.34 10.13
N LYS A 138 -19.56 4.22 10.52
CA LYS A 138 -19.10 4.15 11.91
C LYS A 138 -17.91 5.11 12.15
N PRO A 139 -18.08 6.43 11.94
CA PRO A 139 -16.97 7.39 11.98
C PRO A 139 -16.31 7.50 13.35
N THR A 140 -16.99 7.10 14.42
CA THR A 140 -16.43 7.09 15.78
C THR A 140 -15.48 5.90 16.03
N GLN A 141 -15.46 4.88 15.17
CA GLN A 141 -14.59 3.71 15.30
C GLN A 141 -13.27 3.92 14.55
N LEU A 142 -12.52 4.94 14.94
CA LEU A 142 -11.26 5.30 14.29
C LEU A 142 -10.18 4.21 14.46
N ARG A 143 -9.42 3.98 13.41
CA ARG A 143 -8.30 3.01 13.33
C ARG A 143 -6.97 3.74 13.38
N THR A 144 -6.80 4.60 14.40
CA THR A 144 -5.67 5.53 14.51
C THR A 144 -4.69 5.20 15.63
N GLN A 145 -4.94 4.17 16.45
CA GLN A 145 -4.23 3.89 17.70
C GLN A 145 -2.71 3.73 17.53
N HIS A 146 -2.26 3.26 16.36
CA HIS A 146 -0.85 3.06 16.05
C HIS A 146 -0.20 4.27 15.35
N LEU A 147 -0.99 5.23 14.84
CA LEU A 147 -0.47 6.35 14.04
C LEU A 147 0.48 7.24 14.83
N ALA A 148 0.26 7.43 16.13
CA ALA A 148 1.15 8.21 17.00
C ALA A 148 2.55 7.57 17.18
N LYS A 149 2.71 6.29 16.84
CA LYS A 149 3.99 5.57 16.87
C LYS A 149 4.64 5.46 15.51
N LEU A 150 3.96 5.87 14.43
CA LEU A 150 4.44 5.72 13.06
C LEU A 150 5.51 6.77 12.76
N GLN A 151 6.77 6.37 12.77
CA GLN A 151 7.93 7.24 12.50
C GLN A 151 8.36 7.22 11.01
N THR A 152 7.67 6.46 10.18
CA THR A 152 7.94 6.34 8.75
C THR A 152 7.13 7.38 7.98
N SER A 153 7.80 8.16 7.12
CA SER A 153 7.14 9.12 6.24
C SER A 153 6.11 8.43 5.34
N ALA A 154 4.96 9.08 5.12
CA ALA A 154 3.86 8.44 4.40
C ALA A 154 3.11 9.40 3.46
N LEU A 155 2.92 8.95 2.22
CA LEU A 155 2.01 9.56 1.25
C LEU A 155 0.67 8.81 1.27
N PHE A 156 -0.38 9.52 1.65
CA PHE A 156 -1.76 9.03 1.61
C PHE A 156 -2.43 9.51 0.32
N VAL A 157 -3.08 8.60 -0.40
CA VAL A 157 -3.91 8.89 -1.58
C VAL A 157 -5.34 8.49 -1.25
N GLN A 158 -6.24 9.47 -1.17
CA GLN A 158 -7.61 9.25 -0.67
C GLN A 158 -8.66 9.81 -1.61
N GLY A 159 -9.68 9.03 -1.91
CA GLY A 159 -10.83 9.49 -2.68
C GLY A 159 -11.69 10.48 -1.87
N THR A 160 -12.14 11.59 -2.50
CA THR A 160 -12.99 12.59 -1.80
C THR A 160 -14.38 12.08 -1.46
N ARG A 161 -14.79 10.91 -2.01
CA ARG A 161 -16.07 10.22 -1.73
C ARG A 161 -15.84 8.85 -1.08
N ASP A 162 -14.70 8.67 -0.41
CA ASP A 162 -14.41 7.39 0.25
C ASP A 162 -15.23 7.23 1.53
N PRO A 163 -16.11 6.20 1.64
CA PRO A 163 -16.95 6.00 2.82
C PRO A 163 -16.17 5.48 4.05
N PHE A 164 -14.88 5.18 3.92
CA PHE A 164 -14.02 4.74 5.02
C PHE A 164 -13.22 5.87 5.66
N GLY A 165 -13.41 7.11 5.21
CA GLY A 165 -12.79 8.31 5.76
C GLY A 165 -12.80 9.44 4.74
N SER A 166 -13.41 10.57 5.09
CA SER A 166 -13.40 11.79 4.28
C SER A 166 -12.00 12.43 4.27
N ILE A 167 -11.78 13.41 3.39
CA ILE A 167 -10.51 14.14 3.34
C ILE A 167 -10.27 14.92 4.64
N GLU A 168 -11.33 15.50 5.23
CA GLU A 168 -11.26 16.23 6.50
C GLU A 168 -10.90 15.31 7.66
N GLU A 169 -11.53 14.13 7.73
CA GLU A 169 -11.23 13.11 8.75
C GLU A 169 -9.81 12.58 8.60
N MET A 170 -9.38 12.30 7.36
CA MET A 170 -8.00 11.91 7.06
C MET A 170 -7.02 13.00 7.43
N GLY A 171 -7.30 14.27 7.08
CA GLY A 171 -6.46 15.42 7.42
C GLY A 171 -6.30 15.61 8.93
N ALA A 172 -7.32 15.29 9.73
CA ALA A 172 -7.22 15.28 11.18
C ALA A 172 -6.39 14.10 11.71
N ALA A 173 -6.61 12.89 11.15
CA ALA A 173 -5.96 11.67 11.60
C ALA A 173 -4.44 11.64 11.32
N ILE A 174 -4.00 12.12 10.15
CA ILE A 174 -2.57 12.12 9.79
C ILE A 174 -1.73 13.09 10.65
N LYS A 175 -2.34 14.07 11.30
CA LYS A 175 -1.66 14.96 12.28
C LYS A 175 -1.17 14.21 13.53
N LEU A 176 -1.66 13.00 13.77
CA LEU A 176 -1.17 12.14 14.86
C LEU A 176 0.19 11.52 14.54
N ILE A 177 0.59 11.49 13.26
CA ILE A 177 1.84 10.88 12.81
C ILE A 177 3.00 11.85 13.02
N PRO A 178 4.03 11.48 13.80
CA PRO A 178 5.17 12.37 14.06
C PRO A 178 6.12 12.55 12.86
N ALA A 179 6.04 11.67 11.85
CA ALA A 179 6.85 11.74 10.64
C ALA A 179 6.26 12.69 9.59
N LYS A 180 7.03 12.98 8.53
CA LYS A 180 6.54 13.73 7.36
C LYS A 180 5.38 12.97 6.70
N VAL A 181 4.26 13.63 6.50
CA VAL A 181 3.07 13.06 5.84
C VAL A 181 2.49 14.01 4.82
N GLU A 182 1.92 13.46 3.77
CA GLU A 182 1.16 14.20 2.77
C GLU A 182 -0.13 13.47 2.43
N LEU A 183 -1.19 14.22 2.14
CA LEU A 183 -2.48 13.71 1.71
C LEU A 183 -2.77 14.21 0.29
N LEU A 184 -2.82 13.30 -0.67
CA LEU A 184 -3.23 13.54 -2.05
C LEU A 184 -4.72 13.20 -2.20
N PRO A 185 -5.62 14.19 -2.29
CA PRO A 185 -7.02 13.94 -2.55
C PRO A 185 -7.25 13.57 -4.01
N VAL A 186 -8.12 12.58 -4.26
CA VAL A 186 -8.55 12.18 -5.61
C VAL A 186 -10.00 12.55 -5.78
N GLU A 187 -10.25 13.66 -6.51
CA GLU A 187 -11.57 14.27 -6.64
C GLU A 187 -12.61 13.32 -7.25
N GLY A 188 -13.76 13.21 -6.57
CA GLY A 188 -14.90 12.37 -6.99
C GLY A 188 -14.66 10.86 -6.91
N ALA A 189 -13.47 10.41 -6.47
CA ALA A 189 -13.18 8.98 -6.33
C ALA A 189 -13.75 8.41 -5.01
N GLY A 190 -14.21 7.16 -5.07
CA GLY A 190 -14.55 6.35 -3.90
C GLY A 190 -13.36 5.54 -3.40
N HIS A 191 -13.66 4.51 -2.60
CA HIS A 191 -12.65 3.65 -1.96
C HIS A 191 -11.75 2.85 -2.94
N ASP A 192 -12.20 2.64 -4.16
CA ASP A 192 -11.46 1.96 -5.22
C ASP A 192 -10.64 2.92 -6.11
N LEU A 193 -10.58 4.19 -5.76
CA LEU A 193 -9.94 5.26 -6.52
C LEU A 193 -10.43 5.32 -8.00
N GLY A 194 -11.64 4.83 -8.28
CA GLY A 194 -12.23 4.83 -9.61
C GLY A 194 -11.82 3.63 -10.50
N PHE A 195 -11.21 2.59 -9.94
CA PHE A 195 -10.75 1.42 -10.71
C PHE A 195 -11.79 0.28 -10.83
N LYS A 196 -12.95 0.37 -10.18
CA LYS A 196 -14.06 -0.59 -10.34
C LYS A 196 -15.15 -0.13 -11.31
N GLY A 197 -15.07 1.08 -11.85
CA GLY A 197 -16.06 1.67 -12.75
C GLY A 197 -15.76 1.41 -14.24
N LYS A 198 -16.73 1.79 -15.11
CA LYS A 198 -16.55 1.74 -16.56
C LYS A 198 -15.56 2.81 -17.09
N ALA A 199 -15.41 3.92 -16.37
CA ALA A 199 -14.43 4.96 -16.66
C ALA A 199 -13.23 4.76 -15.71
N LYS A 200 -12.21 4.05 -16.19
CA LYS A 200 -10.95 3.95 -15.47
C LYS A 200 -10.28 5.33 -15.46
N ARG A 201 -9.71 5.70 -14.32
CA ARG A 201 -8.89 6.91 -14.18
C ARG A 201 -7.46 6.59 -14.65
N GLU A 202 -7.26 6.52 -15.96
CA GLU A 202 -5.98 6.14 -16.58
C GLU A 202 -4.83 7.09 -16.21
N GLU A 203 -5.15 8.34 -15.90
CA GLU A 203 -4.17 9.36 -15.49
C GLU A 203 -3.73 9.24 -14.02
N LEU A 204 -4.52 8.57 -13.17
CA LEU A 204 -4.29 8.55 -11.73
C LEU A 204 -2.96 7.87 -11.32
N PRO A 205 -2.54 6.73 -11.89
CA PRO A 205 -1.25 6.12 -11.56
C PRO A 205 -0.08 7.06 -11.80
N ALA A 206 -0.09 7.82 -12.91
CA ALA A 206 0.94 8.81 -13.22
C ALA A 206 0.93 9.97 -12.20
N ALA A 207 -0.25 10.47 -11.81
CA ALA A 207 -0.36 11.50 -10.78
C ALA A 207 0.13 11.00 -9.40
N ILE A 208 -0.16 9.76 -9.03
CA ILE A 208 0.35 9.13 -7.80
C ILE A 208 1.88 9.01 -7.85
N SER A 209 2.44 8.54 -8.98
CA SER A 209 3.88 8.40 -9.16
C SER A 209 4.59 9.75 -9.08
N ALA A 210 4.06 10.80 -9.70
CA ALA A 210 4.60 12.15 -9.63
C ALA A 210 4.57 12.71 -8.20
N ALA A 211 3.44 12.55 -7.48
CA ALA A 211 3.33 12.97 -6.08
C ALA A 211 4.32 12.19 -5.18
N PHE A 212 4.48 10.90 -5.41
CA PHE A 212 5.43 10.06 -4.70
C PHE A 212 6.88 10.54 -4.91
N GLN A 213 7.27 10.80 -6.16
CA GLN A 213 8.60 11.33 -6.47
C GLN A 213 8.84 12.70 -5.82
N ASN A 214 7.86 13.61 -5.87
CA ASN A 214 7.98 14.92 -5.22
C ASN A 214 8.07 14.83 -3.69
N PHE A 215 7.40 13.85 -3.09
CA PHE A 215 7.36 13.69 -1.64
C PHE A 215 8.62 13.01 -1.08
N PHE A 216 9.17 12.02 -1.79
CA PHE A 216 10.32 11.22 -1.35
C PHE A 216 11.62 11.55 -2.09
N GLY A 217 11.55 12.32 -3.18
CA GLY A 217 12.70 12.71 -4.01
C GLY A 217 13.71 13.64 -3.39
#